data_6120c92f2f04211b26183759941b5a42
#
_entry.id   6120c92f2f04211b26183759941b5a42
#
_cell.length_a   1.000
_cell.length_b   1.000
_cell.length_c   1.000
_cell.angle_alpha   90.00
_cell.angle_beta   90.00
_cell.angle_gamma   90.00
#
_symmetry.space_group_name_H-M   'P 1'
#
loop_
_entity.id
_entity.type
_entity.pdbx_description
1 polymer ?
#
loop_
_entity_poly.entity_id
_entity_poly.type
_entity_poly.pdbx_seq_one_letter_code
_entity_poly.pdbx_strand_id
1 'polypeptide(L)' 'MNAAQQELDSLAHLEERITRAVEVVASLRSEKSALESQLASAIAERDAIRQELDDLRSERKQVKTRIEKLLGQMDLLSGA' A
#
# COMPACT_ATOMS: atom_id res chain seq x y z
N MET A 1 -51.53 -20.86 -22.45
CA MET A 1 -50.50 -21.69 -21.83
C MET A 1 -49.08 -21.17 -22.03
N ASN A 2 -48.73 -20.85 -23.25
CA ASN A 2 -47.35 -20.38 -23.54
C ASN A 2 -47.02 -19.02 -22.93
N ALA A 3 -48.00 -18.11 -22.81
CA ALA A 3 -47.79 -16.78 -22.24
C ALA A 3 -47.46 -16.85 -20.75
N ALA A 4 -48.18 -17.66 -19.99
CA ALA A 4 -47.91 -17.83 -18.57
C ALA A 4 -46.56 -18.51 -18.32
N GLN A 5 -46.22 -19.49 -19.13
CA GLN A 5 -44.90 -20.17 -19.08
C GLN A 5 -43.75 -19.21 -19.42
N GLN A 6 -43.93 -18.37 -20.43
CA GLN A 6 -42.94 -17.35 -20.83
C GLN A 6 -42.73 -16.32 -19.73
N GLU A 7 -43.81 -15.92 -19.02
CA GLU A 7 -43.70 -14.98 -17.89
C GLU A 7 -42.91 -15.60 -16.75
N LEU A 8 -43.18 -16.86 -16.42
CA LEU A 8 -42.43 -17.59 -15.39
C LEU A 8 -40.96 -17.74 -15.75
N ASP A 9 -40.67 -18.07 -17.00
CA ASP A 9 -39.29 -18.18 -17.50
C ASP A 9 -38.57 -16.82 -17.45
N SER A 10 -39.26 -15.74 -17.77
CA SER A 10 -38.73 -14.39 -17.69
C SER A 10 -38.41 -14.00 -16.24
N LEU A 11 -39.32 -14.31 -15.32
CA LEU A 11 -39.10 -14.05 -13.88
C LEU A 11 -37.91 -14.85 -13.34
N ALA A 12 -37.83 -16.14 -13.70
CA ALA A 12 -36.70 -16.99 -13.32
C ALA A 12 -35.38 -16.45 -13.86
N HIS A 13 -35.40 -15.92 -15.07
CA HIS A 13 -34.24 -15.32 -15.71
C HIS A 13 -33.79 -14.04 -14.99
N LEU A 14 -34.76 -13.20 -14.59
CA LEU A 14 -34.49 -12.01 -13.80
C LEU A 14 -33.94 -12.36 -12.42
N GLU A 15 -34.49 -13.35 -11.73
CA GLU A 15 -34.00 -13.80 -10.43
C GLU A 15 -32.56 -14.27 -10.55
N GLU A 16 -32.24 -15.05 -11.57
CA GLU A 16 -30.89 -15.52 -11.82
C GLU A 16 -29.90 -14.37 -12.07
N ARG A 17 -30.32 -13.38 -12.84
CA ARG A 17 -29.49 -12.20 -13.09
C ARG A 17 -29.28 -11.36 -11.84
N ILE A 18 -30.30 -11.21 -11.01
CA ILE A 18 -30.19 -10.51 -9.73
C ILE A 18 -29.23 -11.25 -8.81
N THR A 19 -29.36 -12.57 -8.71
CA THR A 19 -28.46 -13.39 -7.89
C THR A 19 -27.00 -13.22 -8.33
N ARG A 20 -26.74 -13.28 -9.62
CA ARG A 20 -25.39 -13.06 -10.17
C ARG A 20 -24.87 -11.66 -9.88
N ALA A 21 -25.73 -10.65 -10.02
CA ALA A 21 -25.36 -9.28 -9.71
C ALA A 21 -24.98 -9.10 -8.24
N VAL A 22 -25.77 -9.70 -7.34
CA VAL A 22 -25.47 -9.68 -5.91
C VAL A 22 -24.14 -10.38 -5.60
N GLU A 23 -23.87 -11.51 -6.22
CA GLU A 23 -22.62 -12.25 -6.06
C GLU A 23 -21.42 -11.43 -6.56
N VAL A 24 -21.55 -10.78 -7.72
CA VAL A 24 -20.51 -9.92 -8.28
C VAL A 24 -20.25 -8.73 -7.36
N VAL A 25 -21.29 -8.09 -6.85
CA VAL A 25 -21.14 -6.97 -5.91
C VAL A 25 -20.45 -7.43 -4.63
N ALA A 26 -20.84 -8.58 -4.09
CA ALA A 26 -20.19 -9.13 -2.89
C ALA A 26 -18.71 -9.42 -3.13
N SER A 27 -18.39 -10.02 -4.26
CA SER A 27 -17.02 -10.31 -4.67
C SER A 27 -16.19 -9.03 -4.83
N LEU A 28 -16.73 -8.03 -5.50
CA LEU A 28 -16.06 -6.73 -5.69
C LEU A 28 -15.84 -6.00 -4.37
N ARG A 29 -16.78 -6.06 -3.45
CA ARG A 29 -16.63 -5.47 -2.11
C ARG A 29 -15.51 -6.16 -1.33
N SER A 30 -15.44 -7.48 -1.44
CA SER A 30 -14.39 -8.26 -0.79
C SER A 30 -13.01 -7.91 -1.38
N GLU A 31 -12.90 -7.84 -2.70
CA GLU A 31 -11.67 -7.44 -3.39
C GLU A 31 -11.25 -6.01 -3.02
N LYS A 32 -12.21 -5.10 -2.99
CA LYS A 32 -11.98 -3.70 -2.59
C LYS A 32 -11.43 -3.63 -1.17
N SER A 33 -12.04 -4.36 -0.24
CA SER A 33 -11.59 -4.41 1.15
C SER A 33 -10.16 -4.96 1.26
N ALA A 34 -9.86 -6.03 0.52
CA ALA A 34 -8.52 -6.61 0.49
C ALA A 34 -7.49 -5.62 -0.08
N LEU A 35 -7.83 -4.93 -1.16
CA LEU A 35 -6.96 -3.93 -1.78
C LEU A 35 -6.73 -2.72 -0.86
N GLU A 36 -7.76 -2.26 -0.17
CA GLU A 36 -7.63 -1.19 0.82
C GLU A 36 -6.67 -1.57 1.95
N SER A 37 -6.78 -2.80 2.43
CA SER A 37 -5.88 -3.34 3.45
C SER A 37 -4.44 -3.44 2.95
N GLN A 38 -4.24 -3.95 1.74
CA GLN A 38 -2.91 -4.04 1.12
C GLN A 38 -2.30 -2.65 0.91
N LEU A 39 -3.12 -1.69 0.47
CA LEU A 39 -2.67 -0.32 0.29
C LEU A 39 -2.23 0.32 1.61
N ALA A 40 -3.03 0.16 2.66
CA ALA A 40 -2.68 0.67 3.99
C ALA A 40 -1.37 0.07 4.49
N SER A 41 -1.17 -1.22 4.30
CA SER A 41 0.08 -1.92 4.66
C SER A 41 1.27 -1.40 3.86
N ALA A 42 1.11 -1.24 2.55
CA ALA A 42 2.16 -0.72 1.67
C ALA A 42 2.55 0.72 2.04
N ILE A 43 1.57 1.56 2.37
CA ILE A 43 1.82 2.93 2.82
C ILE A 43 2.61 2.93 4.14
N ALA A 44 2.23 2.08 5.09
CA ALA A 44 2.92 1.97 6.36
C ALA A 44 4.38 1.50 6.18
N GLU A 45 4.62 0.51 5.32
CA GLU A 45 5.97 0.06 4.99
C GLU A 45 6.80 1.15 4.32
N ARG A 46 6.20 1.86 3.37
CA ARG A 46 6.86 2.99 2.71
C ARG A 46 7.28 4.06 3.71
N ASP A 47 6.39 4.42 4.61
CA ASP A 47 6.66 5.46 5.60
C ASP A 47 7.76 5.01 6.58
N ALA A 48 7.76 3.75 6.99
CA ALA A 48 8.82 3.18 7.82
C ALA A 48 10.18 3.21 7.11
N ILE A 49 10.22 2.83 5.84
CA ILE A 49 11.45 2.87 5.03
C ILE A 49 11.95 4.30 4.86
N ARG A 50 11.07 5.25 4.61
CA ARG A 50 11.44 6.67 4.53
C ARG A 50 12.05 7.18 5.83
N GLN A 51 11.48 6.78 6.97
CA GLN A 51 12.01 7.16 8.26
C GLN A 51 13.40 6.56 8.49
N GLU A 52 13.59 5.29 8.17
CA GLU A 52 14.92 4.65 8.25
C GLU A 52 15.94 5.35 7.35
N LEU A 53 15.53 5.71 6.14
CA LEU A 53 16.40 6.41 5.21
C LEU A 53 16.82 7.78 5.74
N ASP A 54 15.88 8.52 6.32
CA ASP A 54 16.17 9.82 6.93
C ASP A 54 17.12 9.68 8.11
N ASP A 55 16.92 8.66 8.95
CA ASP A 55 17.80 8.35 10.08
C ASP A 55 19.20 8.01 9.62
N LEU A 56 19.34 7.18 8.60
CA LEU A 56 20.64 6.80 8.03
C LEU A 56 21.36 8.00 7.41
N ARG A 57 20.64 8.87 6.73
CA ARG A 57 21.20 10.11 6.16
C ARG A 57 21.70 11.04 7.25
N SER A 58 20.93 11.15 8.33
CA SER A 58 21.34 11.96 9.49
C SER A 58 22.58 11.40 10.16
N GLU A 59 22.63 10.09 10.40
CA GLU A 59 23.79 9.40 10.97
C GLU A 59 25.02 9.58 10.09
N ARG A 60 24.86 9.40 8.78
CA ARG A 60 25.96 9.58 7.80
C ARG A 60 26.52 11.00 7.86
N LYS A 61 25.64 11.99 7.94
CA LYS A 61 26.04 13.39 8.05
C LYS A 61 26.81 13.65 9.34
N GLN A 62 26.35 13.09 10.46
CA GLN A 62 27.03 13.22 11.74
C GLN A 62 28.40 12.57 11.74
N VAL A 63 28.52 11.37 11.16
CA VAL A 63 29.80 10.67 11.03
C VAL A 63 30.77 11.46 10.15
N LYS A 64 30.30 11.97 9.03
CA LYS A 64 31.08 12.80 8.13
C LYS A 64 31.63 14.04 8.86
N THR A 65 30.79 14.74 9.59
CA THR A 65 31.15 15.92 10.37
C THR A 65 32.21 15.59 11.43
N ARG A 66 32.04 14.46 12.11
CA ARG A 66 33.04 13.99 13.09
C ARG A 66 34.39 13.69 12.45
N ILE A 67 34.39 13.02 11.31
CA ILE A 67 35.60 12.68 10.59
C ILE A 67 36.32 13.97 10.16
N GLU A 68 35.59 14.92 9.59
CA GLU A 68 36.16 16.22 9.16
C GLU A 68 36.76 16.96 10.36
N LYS A 69 36.09 16.95 11.50
CA LYS A 69 36.59 17.57 12.72
C LYS A 69 37.87 16.91 13.22
N LEU A 70 37.90 15.57 13.24
CA LEU A 70 39.10 14.83 13.65
C LEU A 70 40.28 15.05 12.70
N LEU A 71 40.01 15.06 11.42
CA LEU A 71 41.04 15.36 10.41
C LEU A 71 41.58 16.77 10.57
N GLY A 72 40.74 17.73 10.83
CA GLY A 72 41.15 19.11 11.11
C GLY A 72 42.02 19.20 12.35
N GLN A 73 41.70 18.48 13.42
CA GLN A 73 42.52 18.43 14.63
C GLN A 73 43.89 17.77 14.36
N MET A 74 43.91 16.70 13.58
CA MET A 74 45.17 16.04 13.20
C MET A 74 46.04 16.99 12.37
N ASP A 75 45.50 17.74 11.45
CA ASP A 75 46.22 18.71 10.64
C ASP A 75 46.81 19.82 11.51
N LEU A 76 46.10 20.30 12.52
CA LEU A 76 46.62 21.28 13.46
C LEU A 76 47.78 20.73 14.28
N LEU A 77 47.73 19.46 14.69
CA LEU A 77 48.80 18.81 15.43
C LEU A 77 50.01 18.55 14.55
N SER A 78 49.84 18.14 13.31
CA SER A 78 50.92 17.82 12.42
C SER A 78 51.54 19.07 11.76
N GLY A 79 50.78 20.17 11.68
CA GLY A 79 51.26 21.44 11.18
C GLY A 79 52.05 22.26 12.19
N ALA A 80 51.95 21.85 13.42
CA ALA A 80 52.68 22.48 14.49
C ALA A 80 54.11 21.95 14.58
#